data_040188db7003ec4a93a797d4ca8e9e6b
#
_entry.id   040188db7003ec4a93a797d4ca8e9e6b
#
_cell.length_a   1.000
_cell.length_b   1.000
_cell.length_c   1.000
_cell.angle_alpha   90.00
_cell.angle_beta   90.00
_cell.angle_gamma   90.00
#
_symmetry.space_group_name_H-M   'P 1'
#
loop_
_entity.id
_entity.type
_entity.pdbx_description
1 polymer ?
#
loop_
_entity_poly.entity_id
_entity_poly.type
_entity_poly.pdbx_seq_one_letter_code
_entity_poly.pdbx_strand_id
1 'polypeptide(L)'
;MAYLTLHREKLRQNFDFLKGMFEQHEVSWGVVSKLLCGNRKFLGELINLGVHEIHDSRISNLAKIKEINPNVQTVYIKPVSKRNIGKMVKYADVSLNSELTTIRWISEEAQKQGKTHKIIIMVETGDLREGVMGDHLVDFYAQIFELPNVEVIGLGTNLNCLNGVMPSTDKLIQLSLYKQIIELKFNKQIPWVSAGTSVTIP
;
A
#
# COMPACT_ATOMS: atom_id res chain seq x y z
N MET A 1 23.37 -9.18 26.81
CA MET A 1 22.93 -9.38 25.43
C MET A 1 21.51 -8.84 25.31
N ALA A 2 21.21 -7.96 24.34
CA ALA A 2 19.84 -7.48 24.11
C ALA A 2 19.03 -8.55 23.35
N TYR A 3 17.77 -8.74 23.74
CA TYR A 3 16.86 -9.66 23.05
C TYR A 3 15.50 -9.00 22.86
N LEU A 4 14.78 -9.44 21.84
CA LEU A 4 13.42 -9.01 21.51
C LEU A 4 12.46 -10.17 21.78
N THR A 5 11.45 -9.94 22.62
CA THR A 5 10.43 -10.92 22.95
C THR A 5 9.12 -10.57 22.30
N LEU A 6 8.51 -11.53 21.60
CA LEU A 6 7.15 -11.41 21.08
C LEU A 6 6.18 -12.06 22.06
N HIS A 7 5.27 -11.28 22.60
CA HIS A 7 4.18 -11.76 23.45
C HIS A 7 2.99 -12.17 22.59
N ARG A 8 2.89 -13.46 22.23
CA ARG A 8 1.87 -13.98 21.31
C ARG A 8 0.45 -13.66 21.75
N GLU A 9 0.16 -13.83 23.03
CA GLU A 9 -1.20 -13.56 23.55
C GLU A 9 -1.58 -12.09 23.40
N LYS A 10 -0.68 -11.17 23.75
CA LYS A 10 -0.91 -9.73 23.55
C LYS A 10 -1.07 -9.37 22.07
N LEU A 11 -0.28 -10.00 21.20
CA LEU A 11 -0.39 -9.79 19.77
C LEU A 11 -1.76 -10.26 19.26
N ARG A 12 -2.25 -11.42 19.71
CA ARG A 12 -3.58 -11.94 19.38
C ARG A 12 -4.67 -10.98 19.85
N GLN A 13 -4.65 -10.58 21.12
CA GLN A 13 -5.64 -9.65 21.66
C GLN A 13 -5.70 -8.34 20.86
N ASN A 14 -4.55 -7.76 20.51
CA ASN A 14 -4.49 -6.55 19.69
C ASN A 14 -5.02 -6.80 18.27
N PHE A 15 -4.69 -7.95 17.68
CA PHE A 15 -5.19 -8.32 16.35
C PHE A 15 -6.71 -8.48 16.36
N ASP A 16 -7.25 -9.23 17.33
CA ASP A 16 -8.69 -9.49 17.44
C ASP A 16 -9.47 -8.18 17.68
N PHE A 17 -8.92 -7.28 18.51
CA PHE A 17 -9.51 -5.95 18.75
C PHE A 17 -9.57 -5.12 17.46
N LEU A 18 -8.43 -4.99 16.76
CA LEU A 18 -8.39 -4.22 15.50
C LEU A 18 -9.28 -4.84 14.42
N LYS A 19 -9.25 -6.16 14.30
CA LYS A 19 -10.07 -6.90 13.36
C LYS A 19 -11.56 -6.61 13.59
N GLY A 20 -12.04 -6.77 14.83
CA GLY A 20 -13.43 -6.51 15.16
C GLY A 20 -13.85 -5.06 14.89
N MET A 21 -12.98 -4.10 15.21
CA MET A 21 -13.24 -2.68 14.96
C MET A 21 -13.34 -2.37 13.47
N PHE A 22 -12.39 -2.84 12.64
CA PHE A 22 -12.42 -2.59 11.20
C PHE A 22 -13.58 -3.33 10.52
N GLU A 23 -13.92 -4.54 10.93
CA GLU A 23 -15.09 -5.27 10.45
C GLU A 23 -16.40 -4.55 10.78
N GLN A 24 -16.54 -3.98 11.97
CA GLN A 24 -17.71 -3.20 12.38
C GLN A 24 -17.92 -1.95 11.49
N HIS A 25 -16.85 -1.37 10.96
CA HIS A 25 -16.89 -0.18 10.11
C HIS A 25 -16.74 -0.51 8.61
N GLU A 26 -16.77 -1.78 8.23
CA GLU A 26 -16.61 -2.23 6.83
C GLU A 26 -15.32 -1.71 6.16
N VAL A 27 -14.24 -1.57 6.95
CA VAL A 27 -12.95 -1.09 6.50
C VAL A 27 -11.97 -2.24 6.30
N SER A 28 -11.43 -2.37 5.10
CA SER A 28 -10.31 -3.28 4.82
C SER A 28 -9.02 -2.71 5.40
N TRP A 29 -8.13 -3.56 5.88
CA TRP A 29 -6.87 -3.14 6.47
C TRP A 29 -5.74 -4.14 6.24
N GLY A 30 -4.51 -3.63 6.21
CA GLY A 30 -3.31 -4.43 6.09
C GLY A 30 -2.28 -4.09 7.18
N VAL A 31 -1.44 -5.04 7.52
CA VAL A 31 -0.42 -4.89 8.56
C VAL A 31 0.89 -4.40 7.99
N VAL A 32 1.44 -3.30 8.52
CA VAL A 32 2.77 -2.81 8.16
C VAL A 32 3.84 -3.51 8.98
N SER A 33 4.63 -4.39 8.36
CA SER A 33 5.59 -5.29 9.03
C SER A 33 7.03 -4.74 9.17
N LYS A 34 7.29 -3.49 8.80
CA LYS A 34 8.64 -2.88 8.79
C LYS A 34 9.42 -3.07 10.11
N LEU A 35 8.71 -2.94 11.23
CA LEU A 35 9.24 -3.10 12.58
C LEU A 35 9.88 -4.48 12.80
N LEU A 36 9.33 -5.51 12.19
CA LEU A 36 9.76 -6.90 12.37
C LEU A 36 11.04 -7.23 11.57
N CYS A 37 11.52 -6.32 10.73
CA CYS A 37 12.75 -6.47 9.94
C CYS A 37 12.86 -7.80 9.16
N GLY A 38 11.72 -8.37 8.74
CA GLY A 38 11.67 -9.64 8.03
C GLY A 38 12.03 -10.85 8.89
N ASN A 39 11.85 -10.78 10.21
CA ASN A 39 12.01 -11.93 11.08
C ASN A 39 10.93 -12.98 10.78
N ARG A 40 11.34 -14.15 10.29
CA ARG A 40 10.43 -15.20 9.83
C ARG A 40 9.48 -15.71 10.92
N LYS A 41 9.94 -15.80 12.16
CA LYS A 41 9.10 -16.26 13.29
C LYS A 41 7.97 -15.26 13.55
N PHE A 42 8.29 -13.96 13.56
CA PHE A 42 7.31 -12.91 13.82
C PHE A 42 6.33 -12.74 12.67
N LEU A 43 6.82 -12.83 11.42
CA LEU A 43 5.95 -12.83 10.23
C LEU A 43 5.02 -14.04 10.22
N GLY A 44 5.53 -15.22 10.58
CA GLY A 44 4.74 -16.43 10.72
C GLY A 44 3.62 -16.30 11.76
N GLU A 45 3.89 -15.66 12.91
CA GLU A 45 2.85 -15.41 13.92
C GLU A 45 1.73 -14.50 13.39
N LEU A 46 2.05 -13.43 12.64
CA LEU A 46 1.04 -12.57 12.02
C LEU A 46 0.18 -13.36 11.02
N ILE A 47 0.81 -14.17 10.18
CA ILE A 47 0.11 -14.99 9.18
C ILE A 47 -0.77 -16.04 9.86
N ASN A 48 -0.30 -16.67 10.94
CA ASN A 48 -1.06 -17.65 11.71
C ASN A 48 -2.28 -17.04 12.44
N LEU A 49 -2.26 -15.73 12.73
CA LEU A 49 -3.41 -15.00 13.26
C LEU A 49 -4.48 -14.71 12.18
N GLY A 50 -4.17 -14.96 10.90
CA GLY A 50 -5.10 -14.70 9.80
C GLY A 50 -4.84 -13.37 9.08
N VAL A 51 -3.69 -12.73 9.28
CA VAL A 51 -3.29 -11.57 8.48
C VAL A 51 -3.10 -12.01 7.03
N HIS A 52 -3.94 -11.49 6.15
CA HIS A 52 -3.95 -11.84 4.72
C HIS A 52 -3.35 -10.75 3.83
N GLU A 53 -3.08 -9.55 4.37
CA GLU A 53 -2.43 -8.45 3.66
C GLU A 53 -1.31 -7.84 4.50
N ILE A 54 -0.09 -7.86 3.96
CA ILE A 54 1.11 -7.36 4.65
C ILE A 54 1.84 -6.34 3.78
N HIS A 55 2.10 -5.19 4.38
CA HIS A 55 2.81 -4.07 3.78
C HIS A 55 4.25 -3.98 4.30
N ASP A 56 5.22 -3.78 3.42
CA ASP A 56 6.61 -3.53 3.83
C ASP A 56 7.35 -2.62 2.85
N SER A 57 8.35 -1.93 3.34
CA SER A 57 9.22 -1.05 2.55
C SER A 57 10.49 -1.74 2.04
N ARG A 58 10.67 -3.03 2.35
CA ARG A 58 11.80 -3.85 1.91
C ARG A 58 11.34 -5.05 1.10
N ILE A 59 11.76 -5.11 -0.15
CA ILE A 59 11.43 -6.21 -1.07
C ILE A 59 11.87 -7.56 -0.53
N SER A 60 13.03 -7.61 0.17
CA SER A 60 13.51 -8.84 0.84
C SER A 60 12.57 -9.35 1.93
N ASN A 61 11.82 -8.47 2.58
CA ASN A 61 10.82 -8.86 3.57
C ASN A 61 9.58 -9.43 2.88
N LEU A 62 9.13 -8.79 1.78
CA LEU A 62 8.01 -9.30 0.96
C LEU A 62 8.34 -10.69 0.39
N ALA A 63 9.57 -10.90 -0.08
CA ALA A 63 10.02 -12.21 -0.53
C ALA A 63 9.88 -13.28 0.56
N LYS A 64 10.30 -12.97 1.80
CA LYS A 64 10.15 -13.89 2.95
C LYS A 64 8.69 -14.18 3.29
N ILE A 65 7.80 -13.18 3.18
CA ILE A 65 6.36 -13.36 3.39
C ILE A 65 5.82 -14.36 2.36
N LYS A 66 6.15 -14.19 1.08
CA LYS A 66 5.75 -15.09 0.00
C LYS A 66 6.32 -16.52 0.17
N GLU A 67 7.50 -16.66 0.75
CA GLU A 67 8.09 -17.98 1.09
C GLU A 67 7.36 -18.66 2.26
N ILE A 68 6.82 -17.89 3.22
CA ILE A 68 6.04 -18.42 4.35
C ILE A 68 4.64 -18.82 3.88
N ASN A 69 3.97 -17.91 3.16
CA ASN A 69 2.64 -18.17 2.60
C ASN A 69 2.45 -17.34 1.31
N PRO A 70 2.44 -17.98 0.14
CA PRO A 70 2.30 -17.29 -1.15
C PRO A 70 0.94 -16.61 -1.34
N ASN A 71 -0.09 -17.00 -0.57
CA ASN A 71 -1.44 -16.44 -0.68
C ASN A 71 -1.61 -15.11 0.08
N VAL A 72 -0.66 -14.73 0.93
CA VAL A 72 -0.69 -13.42 1.60
C VAL A 72 -0.47 -12.33 0.55
N GLN A 73 -1.39 -11.37 0.48
CA GLN A 73 -1.23 -10.19 -0.37
C GLN A 73 -0.09 -9.32 0.16
N THR A 74 0.85 -9.00 -0.71
CA THR A 74 2.03 -8.20 -0.35
C THR A 74 1.98 -6.83 -1.00
N VAL A 75 2.13 -5.78 -0.21
CA VAL A 75 2.08 -4.39 -0.67
C VAL A 75 3.43 -3.70 -0.43
N TYR A 76 4.05 -3.21 -1.49
CA TYR A 76 5.29 -2.46 -1.39
C TYR A 76 5.00 -0.96 -1.22
N ILE A 77 5.40 -0.40 -0.07
CA ILE A 77 4.99 0.94 0.37
C ILE A 77 6.13 1.98 0.35
N LYS A 78 7.02 1.90 -0.61
CA LYS A 78 8.12 2.85 -0.78
C LYS A 78 8.37 3.10 -2.27
N PRO A 79 8.81 4.31 -2.68
CA PRO A 79 9.29 4.51 -4.04
C PRO A 79 10.37 3.48 -4.41
N VAL A 80 10.21 2.82 -5.56
CA VAL A 80 11.14 1.78 -6.00
C VAL A 80 12.21 2.37 -6.91
N SER A 81 13.47 2.01 -6.67
CA SER A 81 14.56 2.37 -7.58
C SER A 81 14.55 1.47 -8.83
N LYS A 82 14.97 2.00 -9.98
CA LYS A 82 14.99 1.31 -11.27
C LYS A 82 15.61 -0.10 -11.18
N ARG A 83 16.74 -0.24 -10.49
CA ARG A 83 17.46 -1.53 -10.32
C ARG A 83 16.67 -2.59 -9.55
N ASN A 84 15.65 -2.19 -8.79
CA ASN A 84 14.89 -3.08 -7.92
C ASN A 84 13.49 -3.41 -8.48
N ILE A 85 13.09 -2.82 -9.60
CA ILE A 85 11.75 -2.99 -10.17
C ILE A 85 11.47 -4.47 -10.44
N GLY A 86 12.39 -5.21 -11.06
CA GLY A 86 12.18 -6.62 -11.34
C GLY A 86 11.92 -7.48 -10.10
N LYS A 87 12.64 -7.22 -9.01
CA LYS A 87 12.38 -7.90 -7.72
C LYS A 87 11.08 -7.42 -7.08
N MET A 88 10.77 -6.13 -7.17
CA MET A 88 9.53 -5.58 -6.63
C MET A 88 8.33 -6.19 -7.34
N VAL A 89 8.29 -6.15 -8.66
CA VAL A 89 7.21 -6.76 -9.47
C VAL A 89 7.06 -8.26 -9.18
N LYS A 90 8.17 -8.97 -8.89
CA LYS A 90 8.12 -10.40 -8.56
C LYS A 90 7.47 -10.69 -7.21
N TYR A 91 7.77 -9.91 -6.18
CA TYR A 91 7.43 -10.23 -4.78
C TYR A 91 6.35 -9.33 -4.17
N ALA A 92 5.95 -8.25 -4.83
CA ALA A 92 4.82 -7.42 -4.43
C ALA A 92 3.63 -7.69 -5.36
N ASP A 93 2.45 -7.87 -4.78
CA ASP A 93 1.20 -7.95 -5.54
C ASP A 93 0.72 -6.54 -5.89
N VAL A 94 0.97 -5.58 -4.99
CA VAL A 94 0.59 -4.18 -5.13
C VAL A 94 1.78 -3.27 -4.78
N SER A 95 1.91 -2.12 -5.44
CA SER A 95 2.88 -1.09 -5.03
C SER A 95 2.28 0.32 -5.02
N LEU A 96 2.78 1.16 -4.09
CA LEU A 96 2.43 2.59 -4.02
C LEU A 96 3.35 3.39 -4.95
N ASN A 97 2.77 4.28 -5.75
CA ASN A 97 3.51 5.03 -6.78
C ASN A 97 3.00 6.46 -6.92
N SER A 98 3.90 7.39 -7.26
CA SER A 98 3.61 8.79 -7.55
C SER A 98 4.37 9.33 -8.77
N GLU A 99 5.19 8.50 -9.43
CA GLU A 99 6.09 8.89 -10.52
C GLU A 99 5.78 8.12 -11.80
N LEU A 100 5.39 8.83 -12.86
CA LEU A 100 5.02 8.23 -14.14
C LEU A 100 6.14 7.40 -14.76
N THR A 101 7.39 7.88 -14.69
CA THR A 101 8.55 7.15 -15.22
C THR A 101 8.73 5.81 -14.51
N THR A 102 8.54 5.78 -13.20
CA THR A 102 8.61 4.54 -12.41
C THR A 102 7.50 3.57 -12.81
N ILE A 103 6.26 4.07 -13.02
CA ILE A 103 5.13 3.25 -13.43
C ILE A 103 5.34 2.67 -14.84
N ARG A 104 5.94 3.43 -15.76
CA ARG A 104 6.34 2.92 -17.09
C ARG A 104 7.32 1.75 -16.98
N TRP A 105 8.35 1.86 -16.15
CA TRP A 105 9.28 0.76 -15.91
C TRP A 105 8.60 -0.45 -15.24
N ILE A 106 7.64 -0.23 -14.36
CA ILE A 106 6.83 -1.31 -13.77
C ILE A 106 6.01 -2.02 -14.85
N SER A 107 5.37 -1.27 -15.75
CA SER A 107 4.61 -1.79 -16.89
C SER A 107 5.49 -2.68 -17.79
N GLU A 108 6.66 -2.18 -18.20
CA GLU A 108 7.63 -2.91 -19.01
C GLU A 108 8.11 -4.21 -18.32
N GLU A 109 8.37 -4.14 -17.03
CA GLU A 109 8.84 -5.29 -16.26
C GLU A 109 7.72 -6.31 -16.01
N ALA A 110 6.50 -5.86 -15.75
CA ALA A 110 5.33 -6.71 -15.61
C ALA A 110 5.07 -7.50 -16.91
N GLN A 111 5.22 -6.85 -18.06
CA GLN A 111 5.17 -7.50 -19.38
C GLN A 111 6.23 -8.61 -19.52
N LYS A 112 7.49 -8.33 -19.15
CA LYS A 112 8.57 -9.32 -19.19
C LYS A 112 8.30 -10.53 -18.29
N GLN A 113 7.62 -10.29 -17.15
CA GLN A 113 7.25 -11.35 -16.22
C GLN A 113 5.90 -12.01 -16.55
N GLY A 114 5.24 -11.63 -17.65
CA GLY A 114 3.98 -12.21 -18.13
C GLY A 114 2.79 -11.99 -17.17
N LYS A 115 2.74 -10.82 -16.50
CA LYS A 115 1.67 -10.50 -15.54
C LYS A 115 1.22 -9.04 -15.61
N THR A 116 0.10 -8.74 -14.98
CA THR A 116 -0.34 -7.39 -14.68
C THR A 116 0.01 -7.05 -13.24
N HIS A 117 0.65 -5.90 -13.00
CA HIS A 117 1.01 -5.44 -11.66
C HIS A 117 0.00 -4.40 -11.17
N LYS A 118 -0.49 -4.58 -9.92
CA LYS A 118 -1.45 -3.67 -9.31
C LYS A 118 -0.75 -2.48 -8.67
N ILE A 119 -1.30 -1.30 -8.88
CA ILE A 119 -0.74 -0.06 -8.33
C ILE A 119 -1.79 0.78 -7.62
N ILE A 120 -1.34 1.49 -6.58
CA ILE A 120 -2.08 2.57 -5.92
C ILE A 120 -1.34 3.87 -6.21
N ILE A 121 -2.05 4.89 -6.66
CA ILE A 121 -1.47 6.21 -6.92
C ILE A 121 -1.55 7.04 -5.65
N MET A 122 -0.41 7.52 -5.20
CA MET A 122 -0.33 8.39 -4.03
C MET A 122 -0.60 9.83 -4.43
N VAL A 123 -1.46 10.49 -3.67
CA VAL A 123 -1.88 11.88 -3.85
C VAL A 123 -1.30 12.71 -2.71
N GLU A 124 -0.75 13.88 -3.03
CA GLU A 124 -0.22 14.81 -2.05
C GLU A 124 -1.38 15.60 -1.41
N THR A 125 -1.49 15.53 -0.09
CA THR A 125 -2.51 16.21 0.70
C THR A 125 -1.94 17.05 1.84
N GLY A 126 -0.63 17.37 1.77
CA GLY A 126 0.03 18.31 2.68
C GLY A 126 1.24 17.77 3.42
N ASP A 127 1.46 16.44 3.49
CA ASP A 127 2.62 15.88 4.22
C ASP A 127 3.96 16.02 3.44
N LEU A 128 3.92 16.47 2.17
CA LEU A 128 5.06 16.77 1.29
C LEU A 128 6.11 15.65 1.27
N ARG A 129 5.64 14.42 1.29
CA ARG A 129 6.49 13.25 1.32
C ARG A 129 6.60 12.58 -0.05
N GLU A 130 5.49 12.10 -0.57
CA GLU A 130 5.31 11.60 -1.93
C GLU A 130 3.84 11.74 -2.31
N GLY A 131 3.58 12.06 -3.57
CA GLY A 131 2.22 12.16 -4.07
C GLY A 131 2.15 13.02 -5.32
N VAL A 132 1.14 12.75 -6.13
CA VAL A 132 0.77 13.59 -7.27
C VAL A 132 -0.06 14.74 -6.75
N MET A 133 0.25 15.97 -7.17
CA MET A 133 -0.54 17.14 -6.82
C MET A 133 -1.93 17.05 -7.46
N GLY A 134 -2.96 17.52 -6.74
CA GLY A 134 -4.35 17.39 -7.17
C GLY A 134 -4.66 18.00 -8.52
N ASP A 135 -4.05 19.13 -8.85
CA ASP A 135 -4.17 19.82 -10.15
C ASP A 135 -3.59 19.03 -11.33
N HIS A 136 -2.63 18.16 -11.09
CA HIS A 136 -2.01 17.28 -12.10
C HIS A 136 -2.63 15.88 -12.17
N LEU A 137 -3.56 15.55 -11.27
CA LEU A 137 -4.02 14.19 -11.07
C LEU A 137 -4.73 13.61 -12.31
N VAL A 138 -5.58 14.39 -12.97
CA VAL A 138 -6.31 13.94 -14.15
C VAL A 138 -5.36 13.61 -15.30
N ASP A 139 -4.40 14.48 -15.59
CA ASP A 139 -3.41 14.27 -16.66
C ASP A 139 -2.47 13.10 -16.35
N PHE A 140 -2.16 12.91 -15.08
CA PHE A 140 -1.38 11.78 -14.62
C PHE A 140 -2.09 10.44 -14.84
N TYR A 141 -3.37 10.36 -14.45
CA TYR A 141 -4.18 9.16 -14.67
C TYR A 141 -4.42 8.88 -16.17
N ALA A 142 -4.62 9.90 -17.01
CA ALA A 142 -4.76 9.75 -18.46
C ALA A 142 -3.56 8.98 -19.03
N GLN A 143 -2.34 9.34 -18.63
CA GLN A 143 -1.12 8.68 -19.10
C GLN A 143 -0.95 7.27 -18.57
N ILE A 144 -1.37 7.00 -17.31
CA ILE A 144 -1.24 5.68 -16.71
C ILE A 144 -2.23 4.69 -17.30
N PHE A 145 -3.45 5.13 -17.58
CA PHE A 145 -4.47 4.23 -18.13
C PHE A 145 -4.16 3.75 -19.56
N GLU A 146 -3.21 4.39 -20.25
CA GLU A 146 -2.68 3.93 -21.53
C GLU A 146 -1.56 2.88 -21.39
N LEU A 147 -1.03 2.66 -20.18
CA LEU A 147 0.06 1.72 -19.97
C LEU A 147 -0.47 0.27 -19.89
N PRO A 148 0.10 -0.67 -20.68
CA PRO A 148 -0.25 -2.06 -20.55
C PRO A 148 0.34 -2.67 -19.27
N ASN A 149 -0.19 -3.82 -18.86
CA ASN A 149 0.35 -4.65 -17.77
C ASN A 149 0.47 -3.94 -16.40
N VAL A 150 -0.26 -2.83 -16.21
CA VAL A 150 -0.51 -2.20 -14.92
C VAL A 150 -2.00 -2.00 -14.73
N GLU A 151 -2.45 -2.22 -13.50
CA GLU A 151 -3.83 -2.04 -13.08
C GLU A 151 -3.87 -1.05 -11.92
N VAL A 152 -4.54 0.09 -12.10
CA VAL A 152 -4.76 1.05 -11.02
C VAL A 152 -5.93 0.56 -10.18
N ILE A 153 -5.66 0.08 -8.97
CA ILE A 153 -6.68 -0.43 -8.05
C ILE A 153 -7.07 0.57 -6.97
N GLY A 154 -6.34 1.68 -6.85
CA GLY A 154 -6.63 2.64 -5.79
C GLY A 154 -5.90 3.95 -5.94
N LEU A 155 -6.34 4.90 -5.13
CA LEU A 155 -5.58 6.08 -4.79
C LEU A 155 -5.40 6.16 -3.27
N GLY A 156 -4.35 6.84 -2.83
CA GLY A 156 -4.06 6.93 -1.41
C GLY A 156 -3.29 8.19 -1.06
N THR A 157 -3.16 8.45 0.23
CA THR A 157 -2.32 9.53 0.76
C THR A 157 -1.59 9.06 2.01
N ASN A 158 -0.42 9.66 2.27
CA ASN A 158 0.29 9.53 3.54
C ASN A 158 0.10 10.79 4.37
N LEU A 159 -0.28 10.61 5.63
CA LEU A 159 -0.47 11.67 6.61
C LEU A 159 0.22 11.30 7.92
N ASN A 160 0.56 12.30 8.73
CA ASN A 160 1.16 12.17 10.06
C ASN A 160 2.45 11.32 10.08
N CYS A 161 3.25 11.39 9.04
CA CYS A 161 4.46 10.57 8.92
C CYS A 161 5.74 11.43 8.89
N LEU A 162 6.03 12.07 7.76
CA LEU A 162 7.31 12.80 7.58
C LEU A 162 7.27 14.18 8.22
N ASN A 163 6.26 14.97 7.88
CA ASN A 163 6.12 16.36 8.34
C ASN A 163 5.03 16.53 9.41
N GLY A 164 4.46 15.44 9.89
CA GLY A 164 3.50 15.44 10.98
C GLY A 164 2.15 16.08 10.64
N VAL A 165 1.80 16.17 9.37
CA VAL A 165 0.52 16.74 8.93
C VAL A 165 -0.61 15.82 9.34
N MET A 166 -1.42 16.29 10.27
CA MET A 166 -2.53 15.52 10.82
C MET A 166 -3.62 15.27 9.77
N PRO A 167 -4.23 14.10 9.77
CA PRO A 167 -5.43 13.86 9.00
C PRO A 167 -6.56 14.77 9.50
N SER A 168 -7.35 15.28 8.57
CA SER A 168 -8.59 16.01 8.87
C SER A 168 -9.70 15.47 7.99
N THR A 169 -10.94 15.71 8.41
CA THR A 169 -12.12 15.35 7.62
C THR A 169 -12.04 15.92 6.21
N ASP A 170 -11.60 17.17 6.05
CA ASP A 170 -11.48 17.83 4.75
C ASP A 170 -10.49 17.09 3.83
N LYS A 171 -9.33 16.65 4.35
CA LYS A 171 -8.34 15.89 3.56
C LYS A 171 -8.88 14.54 3.11
N LEU A 172 -9.63 13.86 3.97
CA LEU A 172 -10.23 12.57 3.64
C LEU A 172 -11.38 12.72 2.63
N ILE A 173 -12.20 13.78 2.76
CA ILE A 173 -13.22 14.14 1.78
C ILE A 173 -12.55 14.48 0.45
N GLN A 174 -11.51 15.31 0.45
CA GLN A 174 -10.75 15.67 -0.75
C GLN A 174 -10.25 14.43 -1.49
N LEU A 175 -9.69 13.45 -0.78
CA LEU A 175 -9.22 12.20 -1.36
C LEU A 175 -10.38 11.42 -2.02
N SER A 176 -11.54 11.36 -1.36
CA SER A 176 -12.74 10.72 -1.90
C SER A 176 -13.27 11.44 -3.14
N LEU A 177 -13.23 12.77 -3.18
CA LEU A 177 -13.60 13.57 -4.34
C LEU A 177 -12.65 13.34 -5.53
N TYR A 178 -11.35 13.24 -5.28
CA TYR A 178 -10.39 12.89 -6.32
C TYR A 178 -10.70 11.53 -6.96
N LYS A 179 -11.05 10.53 -6.14
CA LYS A 179 -11.51 9.23 -6.66
C LYS A 179 -12.70 9.41 -7.61
N GLN A 180 -13.74 10.12 -7.18
CA GLN A 180 -14.95 10.34 -7.98
C GLN A 180 -14.64 11.07 -9.29
N ILE A 181 -13.79 12.11 -9.27
CA ILE A 181 -13.37 12.84 -10.46
C ILE A 181 -12.71 11.90 -11.47
N ILE A 182 -11.78 11.06 -11.02
CA ILE A 182 -11.06 10.13 -11.89
C ILE A 182 -12.02 9.06 -12.44
N GLU A 183 -12.87 8.49 -11.61
CA GLU A 183 -13.85 7.48 -12.05
C GLU A 183 -14.83 8.05 -13.10
N LEU A 184 -15.37 9.24 -12.88
CA LEU A 184 -16.26 9.91 -13.82
C LEU A 184 -15.55 10.29 -15.12
N LYS A 185 -14.34 10.86 -15.02
CA LYS A 185 -13.58 11.32 -16.18
C LYS A 185 -13.21 10.20 -17.15
N PHE A 186 -12.82 9.05 -16.61
CA PHE A 186 -12.28 7.93 -17.39
C PHE A 186 -13.25 6.75 -17.54
N ASN A 187 -14.42 6.82 -16.90
CA ASN A 187 -15.40 5.72 -16.84
C ASN A 187 -14.73 4.40 -16.37
N LYS A 188 -13.92 4.51 -15.33
CA LYS A 188 -13.19 3.38 -14.72
C LYS A 188 -13.44 3.34 -13.21
N GLN A 189 -13.56 2.16 -12.66
CA GLN A 189 -13.69 1.97 -11.21
C GLN A 189 -12.31 1.95 -10.55
N ILE A 190 -12.19 2.64 -9.41
CA ILE A 190 -11.03 2.62 -8.54
C ILE A 190 -11.49 2.08 -7.18
N PRO A 191 -11.37 0.76 -6.94
CA PRO A 191 -12.02 0.14 -5.78
C PRO A 191 -11.48 0.60 -4.43
N TRP A 192 -10.19 1.01 -4.36
CA TRP A 192 -9.55 1.30 -3.09
C TRP A 192 -9.30 2.80 -2.88
N VAL A 193 -9.56 3.26 -1.65
CA VAL A 193 -9.05 4.51 -1.11
C VAL A 193 -8.20 4.16 0.11
N SER A 194 -6.89 4.42 0.01
CA SER A 194 -5.93 4.14 1.07
C SER A 194 -5.58 5.43 1.81
N ALA A 195 -6.04 5.57 3.03
CA ALA A 195 -5.79 6.75 3.84
C ALA A 195 -5.82 6.39 5.34
N GLY A 196 -5.52 7.38 6.16
CA GLY A 196 -5.56 7.22 7.59
C GLY A 196 -4.20 6.91 8.20
N THR A 197 -4.19 6.98 9.51
CA THR A 197 -3.05 6.72 10.38
C THR A 197 -3.59 6.18 11.70
N SER A 198 -2.70 5.78 12.63
CA SER A 198 -3.15 5.36 13.97
C SER A 198 -3.97 6.41 14.74
N VAL A 199 -3.88 7.69 14.37
CA VAL A 199 -4.67 8.77 14.98
C VAL A 199 -6.06 8.97 14.36
N THR A 200 -6.39 8.23 13.31
CA THR A 200 -7.75 8.18 12.74
C THR A 200 -8.54 6.97 13.24
N ILE A 201 -7.92 6.14 14.07
CA ILE A 201 -8.60 5.05 14.77
C ILE A 201 -9.31 5.64 15.98
N PRO A 202 -10.60 5.39 16.18
CA PRO A 202 -11.38 5.91 17.31
C PRO A 202 -10.83 5.49 18.66
#